data_f009a83c10c85bbe407d66287b9777e8
#
_entry.id   f009a83c10c85bbe407d66287b9777e8
#
_cell.length_a   1.000
_cell.length_b   1.000
_cell.length_c   1.000
_cell.angle_alpha   90.00
_cell.angle_beta   90.00
_cell.angle_gamma   90.00
#
_symmetry.space_group_name_H-M   'P 1'
#
loop_
_entity.id
_entity.type
_entity.pdbx_description
1 polymer ?
#
loop_
_entity_poly.entity_id
_entity_poly.type
_entity_poly.pdbx_seq_one_letter_code
_entity_poly.pdbx_strand_id
1 'polypeptide(L)' 'PIRRGQTVLIIQRDAAGEERAYVKELLQLGADRVTLRQLNPETTLTLPRASISGLHLVVGVHFTG' A
#
# COMPACT_ATOMS: atom_id res chain seq x y z
N PRO A 1 4.91 -8.15 11.93
CA PRO A 1 3.75 -7.29 11.62
C PRO A 1 4.16 -6.02 10.89
N ILE A 2 3.25 -5.55 10.04
CA ILE A 2 3.49 -4.35 9.25
C ILE A 2 3.31 -3.13 10.15
N ARG A 3 4.25 -2.20 10.08
CA ARG A 3 4.27 -1.01 10.92
C ARG A 3 4.21 0.26 10.10
N ARG A 4 3.79 1.36 10.76
CA ARG A 4 3.83 2.69 10.17
C ARG A 4 5.25 3.04 9.70
N GLY A 5 5.34 3.66 8.54
CA GLY A 5 6.60 4.07 7.94
C GLY A 5 7.25 3.03 7.06
N GLN A 6 6.72 1.82 7.04
CA GLN A 6 7.25 0.77 6.19
C GLN A 6 6.70 0.86 4.77
N THR A 7 7.52 0.42 3.82
CA THR A 7 7.10 0.31 2.42
C THR A 7 6.28 -0.96 2.23
N VAL A 8 5.13 -0.82 1.61
CA VAL A 8 4.22 -1.93 1.38
C VAL A 8 3.82 -2.02 -0.09
N LEU A 9 3.57 -3.25 -0.55
CA LEU A 9 2.92 -3.51 -1.82
C LEU A 9 1.44 -3.68 -1.53
N ILE A 10 0.62 -2.81 -2.13
CA ILE A 10 -0.83 -2.84 -1.96
C ILE A 10 -1.45 -3.31 -3.26
N ILE A 11 -2.35 -4.28 -3.16
CA ILE A 11 -3.17 -4.71 -4.28
C ILE A 11 -4.59 -4.25 -4.00
N GLN A 12 -5.10 -3.38 -4.86
CA GLN A 12 -6.44 -2.82 -4.74
C GLN A 12 -7.32 -3.35 -5.85
N ARG A 13 -8.54 -3.73 -5.47
CA ARG A 13 -9.56 -4.19 -6.41
C ARG A 13 -10.62 -3.11 -6.57
N ASP A 14 -10.95 -2.78 -7.82
CA ASP A 14 -12.00 -1.82 -8.12
C ASP A 14 -13.38 -2.51 -8.22
N ALA A 15 -14.41 -1.70 -8.48
CA ALA A 15 -15.80 -2.19 -8.57
C ALA A 15 -16.01 -3.18 -9.72
N ALA A 16 -15.19 -3.11 -10.77
CA ALA A 16 -15.24 -4.02 -11.90
C ALA A 16 -14.47 -5.34 -11.63
N GLY A 17 -13.83 -5.44 -10.49
CA GLY A 17 -13.03 -6.62 -10.12
C GLY A 17 -11.61 -6.59 -10.64
N GLU A 18 -11.18 -5.49 -11.24
CA GLU A 18 -9.81 -5.34 -11.71
C GLU A 18 -8.89 -4.96 -10.56
N GLU A 19 -7.70 -5.55 -10.56
CA GLU A 19 -6.72 -5.31 -9.51
C GLU A 19 -5.58 -4.44 -10.02
N ARG A 20 -5.09 -3.56 -9.14
CA ARG A 20 -3.93 -2.73 -9.39
C ARG A 20 -2.97 -2.86 -8.21
N ALA A 21 -1.68 -2.85 -8.49
CA ALA A 21 -0.66 -2.94 -7.48
C ALA A 21 0.07 -1.60 -7.34
N TYR A 22 0.32 -1.22 -6.08
CA TYR A 22 1.03 0.02 -5.76
C TYR A 22 2.10 -0.27 -4.72
N VAL A 23 3.23 0.42 -4.82
CA VAL A 23 4.24 0.42 -3.78
C VAL A 23 4.20 1.79 -3.11
N LYS A 24 3.85 1.82 -1.82
CA LYS A 24 3.66 3.06 -1.06
C LYS A 24 4.21 2.89 0.35
N GLU A 25 4.38 4.02 1.05
CA GLU A 25 4.70 3.99 2.47
C GLU A 25 3.41 3.89 3.28
N LEU A 26 3.38 3.00 4.26
CA LEU A 26 2.22 2.84 5.15
C LEU A 26 2.26 3.92 6.23
N LEU A 27 1.22 4.74 6.32
CA LEU A 27 1.07 5.71 7.40
C LEU A 27 0.16 5.20 8.50
N GLN A 28 -0.94 4.55 8.14
CA GLN A 28 -1.88 4.04 9.11
C GLN A 28 -2.65 2.86 8.54
N LEU A 29 -2.77 1.81 9.34
CA LEU A 29 -3.58 0.65 9.02
C LEU A 29 -4.75 0.62 10.00
N GLY A 30 -5.87 1.20 9.59
CA GLY A 30 -7.08 1.25 10.42
C GLY A 30 -8.03 0.09 10.13
N ALA A 31 -9.12 0.05 10.90
CA ALA A 31 -10.14 -1.00 10.73
C ALA A 31 -10.87 -0.85 9.39
N ASP A 32 -11.14 0.39 8.98
CA ASP A 32 -11.96 0.67 7.80
C ASP A 32 -11.18 1.23 6.62
N ARG A 33 -9.98 1.72 6.85
CA ARG A 33 -9.20 2.38 5.79
C ARG A 33 -7.71 2.24 6.05
N VAL A 34 -6.97 2.37 4.96
CA VAL A 34 -5.52 2.35 4.96
C VAL A 34 -5.04 3.68 4.42
N THR A 35 -4.14 4.34 5.15
CA THR A 35 -3.57 5.62 4.74
C THR A 35 -2.12 5.41 4.32
N LEU A 36 -1.79 5.93 3.14
CA LEU A 36 -0.52 5.72 2.49
C LEU A 36 0.10 7.04 2.08
N ARG A 37 1.42 7.09 2.00
CA ARG A 37 2.14 8.22 1.44
C ARG A 37 2.72 7.85 0.08
N GLN A 38 2.45 8.71 -0.90
CA GLN A 38 3.10 8.70 -2.18
C GLN A 38 4.18 9.80 -2.17
N LEU A 39 5.36 9.51 -2.69
CA LEU A 39 6.48 10.42 -2.58
C LEU A 39 6.68 11.35 -3.78
N ASN A 40 6.16 11.00 -4.95
CA ASN A 40 6.40 11.83 -6.14
C ASN A 40 5.16 11.86 -7.04
N PRO A 41 4.36 12.93 -6.97
CA PRO A 41 4.42 14.03 -6.00
C PRO A 41 4.03 13.55 -4.60
N GLU A 42 4.51 14.25 -3.58
CA GLU A 42 4.18 13.89 -2.21
C GLU A 42 2.70 14.16 -1.95
N THR A 43 1.99 13.10 -1.58
CA THR A 43 0.57 13.21 -1.25
C THR A 43 0.17 12.03 -0.37
N THR A 44 -0.90 12.23 0.37
CA THR A 44 -1.48 11.18 1.22
C THR A 44 -2.70 10.61 0.52
N LEU A 45 -2.76 9.28 0.48
CA LEU A 45 -3.86 8.54 -0.11
C LEU A 45 -4.58 7.77 0.97
N THR A 46 -5.90 7.80 0.97
CA THR A 46 -6.70 7.00 1.89
C THR A 46 -7.58 6.06 1.08
N LEU A 47 -7.43 4.76 1.33
CA LEU A 47 -8.15 3.72 0.62
C LEU A 47 -9.07 2.97 1.59
N PRO A 48 -10.29 2.61 1.15
CA PRO A 48 -11.14 1.73 1.94
C PRO A 48 -10.45 0.38 2.13
N ARG A 49 -10.37 -0.10 3.35
CA ARG A 49 -9.72 -1.38 3.62
C ARG A 49 -10.38 -2.53 2.88
N ALA A 50 -11.70 -2.46 2.70
CA ALA A 50 -12.44 -3.48 1.97
C ALA A 50 -12.04 -3.59 0.49
N SER A 51 -11.44 -2.54 -0.10
CA SER A 51 -10.98 -2.58 -1.48
C SER A 51 -9.61 -3.23 -1.65
N ILE A 52 -8.92 -3.52 -0.54
CA ILE A 52 -7.56 -4.04 -0.58
C ILE A 52 -7.62 -5.56 -0.54
N SER A 53 -7.15 -6.20 -1.62
CA SER A 53 -7.10 -7.65 -1.73
C SER A 53 -5.75 -8.22 -1.32
N GLY A 54 -4.72 -7.37 -1.21
CA GLY A 54 -3.40 -7.80 -0.77
C GLY A 54 -2.62 -6.67 -0.14
N LEU A 55 -1.89 -6.96 0.92
CA LEU A 55 -1.01 -6.02 1.60
C LEU A 55 0.24 -6.78 2.02
N HIS A 56 1.38 -6.45 1.42
CA HIS A 56 2.62 -7.16 1.63
C HIS A 56 3.74 -6.20 2.01
N LEU A 57 4.50 -6.56 3.02
CA LEU A 57 5.68 -5.81 3.42
C LEU A 57 6.77 -5.97 2.36
N VAL A 58 7.35 -4.86 1.93
CA VAL A 58 8.52 -4.87 1.07
C VAL A 58 9.75 -4.87 1.96
N VAL A 59 10.48 -5.98 2.01
CA VAL A 59 11.58 -6.16 2.96
C VAL A 59 12.94 -5.79 2.41
N GLY A 60 13.07 -5.56 1.13
CA GLY A 60 14.32 -5.14 0.55
C GLY A 60 14.37 -5.32 -0.96
N VAL A 61 15.33 -4.64 -1.57
CA VAL A 61 15.64 -4.79 -2.99
C VAL A 61 17.12 -5.13 -3.08
N HIS A 62 17.41 -6.26 -3.69
CA HIS A 62 18.79 -6.70 -3.89
C HIS A 62 19.19 -6.51 -5.34
N PHE A 63 20.26 -5.78 -5.54
CA PHE A 63 20.86 -5.64 -6.85
C PHE A 63 22.08 -6.56 -6.93
N THR A 64 21.99 -7.59 -7.76
CA THR A 64 23.13 -8.43 -8.06
C THR A 64 23.69 -7.94 -9.38
N GLY A 65 24.87 -7.39 -9.30
CA GLY A 65 25.39 -6.79 -10.45
C GLY A 65 26.70 -7.15 -10.90
#